data_4632ccbeced7c904fe78b7e79bc37d8d
#
_entry.id   4632ccbeced7c904fe78b7e79bc37d8d
#
_cell.length_a   1.000
_cell.length_b   1.000
_cell.length_c   1.000
_cell.angle_alpha   90.00
_cell.angle_beta   90.00
_cell.angle_gamma   90.00
#
_symmetry.space_group_name_H-M   'P 1'
#
loop_
_entity.id
_entity.type
_entity.pdbx_description
1 polymer ?
#
loop_
_entity_poly.entity_id
_entity_poly.type
_entity_poly.pdbx_seq_one_letter_code
_entity_poly.pdbx_strand_id
1 'polypeptide(L)'
;MRAAVVIEQCWHRVPGGTATATLAQVAAVAATGRVDQVGVAARHPDPPPEPWRASIPVRHLPLPRLALYRTWHRWRRPPVERATGPVDVVHATGYAIPPRSAPLVVTLHDLAWRREPSMFTRNGVRFFEAGLRCVLDDADLVLAPSRATLEDCVAAGIARSRLRHVPWGMTMVEVTDGAVEAVRRRFGITGRYVLAVGTLEPRKNIPRLVEAFARLPHRDVMLVVVGPEGWGDSPSTEVTRLGTRLRFTGFIPNDQLGPLYGGASVVCYPSLWEGYGLPVAEAMGAGAPVVTSAGTATEELVAGGAGLAVDPYDVDAIAGALASVLDDDDLADRLRAAGRERARATTWAATAAATIAAYEEVLGT
;
A
#
# COMPACT_ATOMS: atom_id res chain seq x y z
N MET A 1 5.78 -10.68 25.38
CA MET A 1 4.63 -9.76 25.45
C MET A 1 3.50 -10.28 24.58
N ARG A 2 2.27 -9.90 24.88
CA ARG A 2 1.08 -10.28 24.13
C ARG A 2 0.42 -9.06 23.50
N ALA A 3 0.18 -9.09 22.15
CA ALA A 3 -0.34 -7.97 21.40
C ALA A 3 -1.68 -8.31 20.73
N ALA A 4 -2.69 -7.45 20.92
CA ALA A 4 -3.91 -7.50 20.12
C ALA A 4 -3.75 -6.61 18.89
N VAL A 5 -3.88 -7.17 17.69
CA VAL A 5 -3.72 -6.45 16.42
C VAL A 5 -5.06 -6.36 15.71
N VAL A 6 -5.55 -5.15 15.46
CA VAL A 6 -6.78 -4.94 14.69
C VAL A 6 -6.52 -5.21 13.21
N ILE A 7 -7.22 -6.20 12.65
CA ILE A 7 -7.03 -6.64 11.25
C ILE A 7 -8.33 -6.61 10.44
N GLU A 8 -9.26 -5.74 10.84
CA GLU A 8 -10.62 -5.66 10.27
C GLU A 8 -10.63 -5.36 8.76
N GLN A 9 -9.60 -4.68 8.24
CA GLN A 9 -9.46 -4.36 6.81
C GLN A 9 -9.38 -5.60 5.92
N CYS A 10 -9.02 -6.76 6.46
CA CYS A 10 -8.99 -8.02 5.70
C CYS A 10 -10.39 -8.46 5.21
N TRP A 11 -11.46 -7.99 5.85
CA TRP A 11 -12.86 -8.24 5.46
C TRP A 11 -13.49 -7.11 4.64
N HIS A 12 -12.72 -6.11 4.23
CA HIS A 12 -13.24 -5.08 3.34
C HIS A 12 -13.55 -5.67 1.96
N ARG A 13 -14.49 -5.04 1.22
CA ARG A 13 -14.80 -5.46 -0.16
C ARG A 13 -13.57 -5.42 -1.06
N VAL A 14 -12.70 -4.44 -0.85
CA VAL A 14 -11.38 -4.30 -1.48
C VAL A 14 -10.38 -4.07 -0.34
N PRO A 15 -9.74 -5.13 0.19
CA PRO A 15 -8.79 -5.00 1.29
C PRO A 15 -7.54 -4.18 0.93
N GLY A 16 -7.07 -4.33 -0.32
CA GLY A 16 -6.02 -3.50 -0.92
C GLY A 16 -4.67 -3.55 -0.19
N GLY A 17 -3.82 -2.56 -0.48
CA GLY A 17 -2.47 -2.48 0.07
C GLY A 17 -2.42 -2.38 1.59
N THR A 18 -3.43 -1.79 2.24
CA THR A 18 -3.51 -1.69 3.70
C THR A 18 -3.58 -3.06 4.35
N ALA A 19 -4.43 -3.96 3.84
CA ALA A 19 -4.51 -5.33 4.35
C ALA A 19 -3.23 -6.13 4.04
N THR A 20 -2.69 -6.00 2.83
CA THR A 20 -1.44 -6.66 2.41
C THR A 20 -0.28 -6.27 3.34
N ALA A 21 -0.08 -4.97 3.59
CA ALA A 21 0.97 -4.50 4.49
C ALA A 21 0.77 -4.95 5.93
N THR A 22 -0.46 -4.88 6.44
CA THR A 22 -0.78 -5.34 7.80
C THR A 22 -0.47 -6.82 7.97
N LEU A 23 -0.89 -7.67 7.03
CA LEU A 23 -0.64 -9.11 7.11
C LEU A 23 0.85 -9.45 7.00
N ALA A 24 1.59 -8.76 6.14
CA ALA A 24 3.03 -8.93 6.04
C ALA A 24 3.76 -8.50 7.31
N GLN A 25 3.38 -7.38 7.92
CA GLN A 25 3.89 -6.92 9.22
C GLN A 25 3.58 -7.93 10.33
N VAL A 26 2.33 -8.40 10.42
CA VAL A 26 1.89 -9.41 11.39
C VAL A 26 2.70 -10.69 11.25
N ALA A 27 2.86 -11.20 10.03
CA ALA A 27 3.64 -12.40 9.76
C ALA A 27 5.12 -12.22 10.14
N ALA A 28 5.71 -11.07 9.81
CA ALA A 28 7.10 -10.77 10.15
C ALA A 28 7.33 -10.65 11.66
N VAL A 29 6.41 -10.02 12.41
CA VAL A 29 6.46 -9.96 13.87
C VAL A 29 6.30 -11.36 14.47
N ALA A 30 5.36 -12.17 13.98
CA ALA A 30 5.15 -13.56 14.43
C ALA A 30 6.41 -14.42 14.22
N ALA A 31 7.08 -14.26 13.08
CA ALA A 31 8.31 -15.01 12.76
C ALA A 31 9.46 -14.75 13.74
N THR A 32 9.45 -13.65 14.49
CA THR A 32 10.47 -13.37 15.53
C THR A 32 10.31 -14.23 16.78
N GLY A 33 9.13 -14.80 17.05
CA GLY A 33 8.79 -15.52 18.27
C GLY A 33 8.75 -14.64 19.54
N ARG A 34 8.94 -13.32 19.45
CA ARG A 34 9.04 -12.40 20.59
C ARG A 34 7.68 -11.89 21.08
N VAL A 35 6.66 -11.93 20.24
CA VAL A 35 5.33 -11.37 20.51
C VAL A 35 4.27 -12.45 20.24
N ASP A 36 3.47 -12.76 21.27
CA ASP A 36 2.24 -13.54 21.11
C ASP A 36 1.15 -12.63 20.53
N GLN A 37 0.87 -12.75 19.23
CA GLN A 37 -0.10 -11.91 18.55
C GLN A 37 -1.47 -12.57 18.47
N VAL A 38 -2.52 -11.78 18.68
CA VAL A 38 -3.91 -12.17 18.43
C VAL A 38 -4.59 -11.12 17.56
N GLY A 39 -5.10 -11.54 16.40
CA GLY A 39 -5.88 -10.68 15.50
C GLY A 39 -7.25 -10.38 16.09
N VAL A 40 -7.71 -9.12 15.94
CA VAL A 40 -9.04 -8.68 16.38
C VAL A 40 -9.82 -8.14 15.17
N ALA A 41 -11.05 -8.62 15.03
CA ALA A 41 -11.99 -8.17 14.02
C ALA A 41 -13.41 -8.06 14.56
N ALA A 42 -14.29 -7.43 13.82
CA ALA A 42 -15.74 -7.45 14.04
C ALA A 42 -16.31 -8.88 13.89
N ARG A 43 -17.57 -9.05 14.19
CA ARG A 43 -18.28 -10.29 13.90
C ARG A 43 -18.50 -10.44 12.41
N HIS A 44 -17.91 -11.48 11.82
CA HIS A 44 -18.09 -11.90 10.45
C HIS A 44 -18.61 -13.33 10.38
N PRO A 45 -19.49 -13.68 9.43
CA PRO A 45 -19.97 -15.05 9.24
C PRO A 45 -18.87 -15.97 8.71
N ASP A 46 -18.00 -15.44 7.86
CA ASP A 46 -16.96 -16.18 7.15
C ASP A 46 -15.58 -15.58 7.40
N PRO A 47 -14.51 -16.38 7.27
CA PRO A 47 -13.15 -15.87 7.26
C PRO A 47 -12.94 -14.94 6.06
N PRO A 48 -11.91 -14.07 6.06
CA PRO A 48 -11.63 -13.26 4.90
C PRO A 48 -11.20 -14.14 3.72
N PRO A 49 -11.45 -13.71 2.47
CA PRO A 49 -11.01 -14.47 1.30
C PRO A 49 -9.48 -14.51 1.21
N GLU A 50 -8.94 -15.54 0.55
CA GLU A 50 -7.53 -15.52 0.17
C GLU A 50 -7.25 -14.35 -0.80
N PRO A 51 -6.08 -13.72 -0.69
CA PRO A 51 -4.93 -14.04 0.19
C PRO A 51 -4.93 -13.29 1.54
N TRP A 52 -6.06 -12.72 1.98
CA TRP A 52 -6.13 -11.85 3.16
C TRP A 52 -6.39 -12.58 4.49
N ARG A 53 -5.99 -13.83 4.61
CA ARG A 53 -6.04 -14.59 5.88
C ARG A 53 -4.78 -14.33 6.72
N ALA A 54 -4.98 -13.99 7.99
CA ALA A 54 -3.88 -13.79 8.90
C ALA A 54 -3.24 -15.13 9.32
N SER A 55 -1.92 -15.14 9.48
CA SER A 55 -1.14 -16.27 9.99
C SER A 55 -1.21 -16.46 11.51
N ILE A 56 -1.93 -15.58 12.21
CA ILE A 56 -2.10 -15.58 13.66
C ILE A 56 -3.55 -15.94 14.03
N PRO A 57 -3.81 -16.41 15.28
CA PRO A 57 -5.17 -16.63 15.77
C PRO A 57 -6.00 -15.34 15.71
N VAL A 58 -7.26 -15.45 15.26
CA VAL A 58 -8.17 -14.30 15.17
C VAL A 58 -9.33 -14.48 16.16
N ARG A 59 -9.71 -13.40 16.82
CA ARG A 59 -10.85 -13.30 17.72
C ARG A 59 -11.82 -12.23 17.24
N HIS A 60 -13.12 -12.51 17.36
CA HIS A 60 -14.18 -11.63 16.90
C HIS A 60 -14.90 -10.96 18.06
N LEU A 61 -15.04 -9.64 17.96
CA LEU A 61 -15.94 -8.89 18.84
C LEU A 61 -17.41 -9.12 18.42
N PRO A 62 -18.38 -9.02 19.34
CA PRO A 62 -19.76 -9.44 19.07
C PRO A 62 -20.55 -8.52 18.13
N LEU A 63 -19.99 -7.39 17.71
CA LEU A 63 -20.65 -6.39 16.88
C LEU A 63 -20.26 -6.54 15.39
N PRO A 64 -21.19 -6.31 14.46
CA PRO A 64 -20.84 -6.21 13.04
C PRO A 64 -20.01 -4.95 12.77
N ARG A 65 -19.22 -4.95 11.68
CA ARG A 65 -18.21 -3.93 11.37
C ARG A 65 -18.66 -2.48 11.57
N LEU A 66 -19.74 -2.07 10.92
CA LEU A 66 -20.17 -0.66 11.01
C LEU A 66 -20.62 -0.25 12.40
N ALA A 67 -21.25 -1.17 13.15
CA ALA A 67 -21.60 -0.95 14.54
C ALA A 67 -20.36 -0.85 15.42
N LEU A 68 -19.38 -1.74 15.22
CA LEU A 68 -18.11 -1.72 15.94
C LEU A 68 -17.36 -0.40 15.71
N TYR A 69 -17.23 0.06 14.47
CA TYR A 69 -16.57 1.33 14.17
C TYR A 69 -17.25 2.52 14.84
N ARG A 70 -18.61 2.57 14.80
CA ARG A 70 -19.37 3.64 15.47
C ARG A 70 -19.20 3.61 16.97
N THR A 71 -19.23 2.44 17.59
CA THR A 71 -19.09 2.30 19.05
C THR A 71 -17.67 2.63 19.48
N TRP A 72 -16.66 2.24 18.74
CA TRP A 72 -15.27 2.60 18.98
C TRP A 72 -15.04 4.11 18.89
N HIS A 73 -15.49 4.74 17.82
CA HIS A 73 -15.24 6.17 17.63
C HIS A 73 -16.09 7.07 18.53
N ARG A 74 -17.33 6.65 18.90
CA ARG A 74 -18.26 7.52 19.62
C ARG A 74 -18.33 7.25 21.14
N TRP A 75 -18.23 5.98 21.53
CA TRP A 75 -18.45 5.55 22.91
C TRP A 75 -17.24 4.84 23.52
N ARG A 76 -16.17 4.64 22.73
CA ARG A 76 -14.95 3.96 23.16
C ARG A 76 -15.23 2.59 23.80
N ARG A 77 -16.08 1.76 23.17
CA ARG A 77 -16.51 0.42 23.62
C ARG A 77 -16.83 -0.49 22.41
N PRO A 78 -16.73 -1.83 22.54
CA PRO A 78 -16.10 -2.57 23.66
C PRO A 78 -14.56 -2.51 23.55
N PRO A 79 -13.83 -2.79 24.67
CA PRO A 79 -12.38 -3.01 24.60
C PRO A 79 -12.07 -4.32 23.86
N VAL A 80 -10.87 -4.43 23.30
CA VAL A 80 -10.43 -5.61 22.52
C VAL A 80 -10.31 -6.84 23.41
N GLU A 81 -9.99 -6.67 24.69
CA GLU A 81 -9.84 -7.72 25.69
C GLU A 81 -11.12 -8.53 25.93
N ARG A 82 -12.27 -7.99 25.53
CA ARG A 82 -13.53 -8.75 25.55
C ARG A 82 -13.47 -9.99 24.64
N ALA A 83 -12.66 -9.94 23.57
CA ALA A 83 -12.48 -11.04 22.63
C ALA A 83 -11.16 -11.79 22.87
N THR A 84 -10.11 -11.07 23.27
CA THR A 84 -8.75 -11.63 23.37
C THR A 84 -8.36 -12.11 24.77
N GLY A 85 -9.06 -11.66 25.83
CA GLY A 85 -8.54 -11.66 27.18
C GLY A 85 -7.45 -10.57 27.35
N PRO A 86 -6.75 -10.56 28.52
CA PRO A 86 -5.72 -9.55 28.78
C PRO A 86 -4.61 -9.53 27.72
N VAL A 87 -4.17 -8.32 27.35
CA VAL A 87 -3.06 -8.07 26.44
C VAL A 87 -2.17 -6.95 27.00
N ASP A 88 -0.88 -6.97 26.63
CA ASP A 88 0.07 -5.96 27.08
C ASP A 88 -0.01 -4.69 26.20
N VAL A 89 -0.32 -4.87 24.90
CA VAL A 89 -0.40 -3.77 23.93
C VAL A 89 -1.54 -4.01 22.93
N VAL A 90 -2.17 -2.92 22.51
CA VAL A 90 -3.15 -2.90 21.40
C VAL A 90 -2.56 -2.18 20.22
N HIS A 91 -2.55 -2.81 19.04
CA HIS A 91 -2.10 -2.20 17.80
C HIS A 91 -3.27 -2.04 16.81
N ALA A 92 -3.70 -0.82 16.57
CA ALA A 92 -4.66 -0.48 15.54
C ALA A 92 -3.92 -0.24 14.22
N THR A 93 -4.17 -1.08 13.21
CA THR A 93 -3.46 -1.01 11.91
C THR A 93 -4.26 -0.23 10.86
N GLY A 94 -4.89 0.86 11.26
CA GLY A 94 -5.71 1.74 10.42
C GLY A 94 -6.62 2.63 11.25
N TYR A 95 -7.62 3.24 10.62
CA TYR A 95 -8.51 4.23 11.25
C TYR A 95 -9.67 3.64 12.08
N ALA A 96 -9.80 2.33 12.19
CA ALA A 96 -10.72 1.68 13.15
C ALA A 96 -10.05 1.61 14.52
N ILE A 97 -10.12 2.70 15.30
CA ILE A 97 -9.36 2.88 16.53
C ILE A 97 -10.16 2.33 17.74
N PRO A 98 -9.72 1.23 18.39
CA PRO A 98 -10.35 0.72 19.58
C PRO A 98 -10.14 1.66 20.79
N PRO A 99 -10.89 1.47 21.90
CA PRO A 99 -10.61 2.20 23.14
C PRO A 99 -9.22 1.83 23.67
N ARG A 100 -8.56 2.79 24.30
CA ARG A 100 -7.29 2.59 25.00
C ARG A 100 -7.53 1.86 26.33
N SER A 101 -7.54 0.54 26.26
CA SER A 101 -7.67 -0.35 27.44
C SER A 101 -6.31 -0.88 27.92
N ALA A 102 -5.33 -0.92 27.03
CA ALA A 102 -3.90 -1.11 27.24
C ALA A 102 -3.14 -0.05 26.44
N PRO A 103 -1.81 0.07 26.55
CA PRO A 103 -1.01 0.92 25.68
C PRO A 103 -1.40 0.75 24.21
N LEU A 104 -1.70 1.87 23.53
CA LEU A 104 -2.26 1.89 22.18
C LEU A 104 -1.25 2.40 21.16
N VAL A 105 -0.80 1.51 20.30
CA VAL A 105 0.00 1.82 19.12
C VAL A 105 -0.91 1.87 17.90
N VAL A 106 -0.72 2.86 17.01
CA VAL A 106 -1.54 3.01 15.80
C VAL A 106 -0.65 3.12 14.58
N THR A 107 -0.89 2.33 13.54
CA THR A 107 -0.29 2.55 12.22
C THR A 107 -1.22 3.40 11.38
N LEU A 108 -0.75 4.59 10.97
CA LEU A 108 -1.40 5.43 9.97
C LEU A 108 -0.72 5.25 8.62
N HIS A 109 -1.46 4.72 7.65
CA HIS A 109 -0.93 4.40 6.33
C HIS A 109 -0.73 5.64 5.46
N ASP A 110 -1.66 6.58 5.48
CA ASP A 110 -1.62 7.90 4.85
C ASP A 110 -2.68 8.84 5.46
N LEU A 111 -2.63 10.11 5.10
CA LEU A 111 -3.66 11.11 5.35
C LEU A 111 -4.13 11.77 4.04
N ALA A 112 -4.12 11.03 2.93
CA ALA A 112 -4.47 11.51 1.59
C ALA A 112 -5.83 12.23 1.53
N TRP A 113 -6.81 11.74 2.30
CA TRP A 113 -8.14 12.32 2.43
C TRP A 113 -8.17 13.75 3.05
N ARG A 114 -7.11 14.16 3.74
CA ARG A 114 -6.94 15.54 4.23
C ARG A 114 -6.33 16.46 3.19
N ARG A 115 -5.43 15.91 2.35
CA ARG A 115 -4.81 16.68 1.28
C ARG A 115 -5.79 16.97 0.16
N GLU A 116 -6.57 15.95 -0.25
CA GLU A 116 -7.55 16.09 -1.34
C GLU A 116 -8.85 15.36 -1.00
N PRO A 117 -9.71 15.98 -0.18
CA PRO A 117 -10.98 15.36 0.25
C PRO A 117 -11.92 15.00 -0.90
N SER A 118 -11.80 15.69 -2.04
CA SER A 118 -12.64 15.45 -3.23
C SER A 118 -12.42 14.06 -3.83
N MET A 119 -11.26 13.45 -3.62
CA MET A 119 -10.93 12.08 -4.07
C MET A 119 -11.57 10.98 -3.21
N PHE A 120 -12.29 11.36 -2.14
CA PHE A 120 -12.86 10.41 -1.19
C PHE A 120 -14.37 10.62 -1.02
N THR A 121 -15.07 9.56 -0.62
CA THR A 121 -16.48 9.69 -0.29
C THR A 121 -16.66 10.50 1.01
N ARG A 122 -17.75 11.29 1.10
CA ARG A 122 -18.06 12.07 2.31
C ARG A 122 -18.10 11.21 3.58
N ASN A 123 -18.62 9.98 3.48
CA ASN A 123 -18.66 9.05 4.60
C ASN A 123 -17.26 8.53 4.96
N GLY A 124 -16.41 8.29 3.97
CA GLY A 124 -15.00 7.93 4.18
C GLY A 124 -14.25 9.04 4.92
N VAL A 125 -14.34 10.28 4.47
CA VAL A 125 -13.71 11.44 5.14
C VAL A 125 -14.19 11.56 6.60
N ARG A 126 -15.51 11.45 6.86
CA ARG A 126 -16.05 11.48 8.23
C ARG A 126 -15.52 10.35 9.11
N PHE A 127 -15.37 9.16 8.56
CA PHE A 127 -14.82 8.01 9.26
C PHE A 127 -13.34 8.23 9.62
N PHE A 128 -12.55 8.68 8.66
CA PHE A 128 -11.13 8.97 8.87
C PHE A 128 -10.91 10.12 9.86
N GLU A 129 -11.70 11.20 9.77
CA GLU A 129 -11.65 12.29 10.77
C GLU A 129 -12.02 11.84 12.17
N ALA A 130 -13.01 10.97 12.30
CA ALA A 130 -13.38 10.41 13.61
C ALA A 130 -12.26 9.50 14.17
N GLY A 131 -11.64 8.68 13.32
CA GLY A 131 -10.50 7.86 13.69
C GLY A 131 -9.29 8.70 14.10
N LEU A 132 -8.97 9.75 13.33
CA LEU A 132 -7.85 10.64 13.66
C LEU A 132 -8.05 11.34 15.02
N ARG A 133 -9.27 11.77 15.36
CA ARG A 133 -9.54 12.30 16.69
C ARG A 133 -9.22 11.30 17.79
N CYS A 134 -9.63 10.03 17.60
CA CYS A 134 -9.26 8.98 18.56
C CYS A 134 -7.75 8.75 18.66
N VAL A 135 -7.01 8.90 17.55
CA VAL A 135 -5.53 8.83 17.56
C VAL A 135 -4.93 10.00 18.34
N LEU A 136 -5.42 11.21 18.13
CA LEU A 136 -4.95 12.40 18.83
C LEU A 136 -5.17 12.28 20.36
N ASP A 137 -6.33 11.75 20.76
CA ASP A 137 -6.73 11.66 22.15
C ASP A 137 -6.06 10.47 22.89
N ASP A 138 -5.98 9.31 22.27
CA ASP A 138 -5.72 8.04 22.95
C ASP A 138 -4.43 7.32 22.57
N ALA A 139 -3.85 7.53 21.37
CA ALA A 139 -2.69 6.75 20.95
C ALA A 139 -1.42 7.13 21.74
N ASP A 140 -0.70 6.15 22.25
CA ASP A 140 0.59 6.37 22.92
C ASP A 140 1.69 6.59 21.86
N LEU A 141 1.71 5.75 20.80
CA LEU A 141 2.59 5.93 19.65
C LEU A 141 1.83 5.78 18.34
N VAL A 142 2.32 6.48 17.32
CA VAL A 142 1.82 6.38 15.95
C VAL A 142 2.98 5.99 15.02
N LEU A 143 2.78 4.90 14.30
CA LEU A 143 3.72 4.39 13.30
C LEU A 143 3.31 4.89 11.92
N ALA A 144 4.26 5.38 11.17
CA ALA A 144 4.04 5.80 9.78
C ALA A 144 5.05 5.12 8.85
N PRO A 145 4.61 4.65 7.66
CA PRO A 145 5.47 3.85 6.77
C PRO A 145 6.45 4.71 5.95
N SER A 146 6.27 6.03 5.92
CA SER A 146 7.12 6.95 5.17
C SER A 146 7.32 8.27 5.92
N ARG A 147 8.34 9.01 5.53
CA ARG A 147 8.58 10.38 6.03
C ARG A 147 7.48 11.33 5.59
N ALA A 148 6.97 11.17 4.36
CA ALA A 148 5.84 11.95 3.86
C ALA A 148 4.61 11.78 4.77
N THR A 149 4.27 10.54 5.16
CA THR A 149 3.18 10.28 6.11
C THR A 149 3.47 10.83 7.51
N LEU A 150 4.74 10.79 7.98
CA LEU A 150 5.10 11.43 9.25
C LEU A 150 4.82 12.92 9.26
N GLU A 151 5.21 13.63 8.19
CA GLU A 151 4.94 15.07 8.08
C GLU A 151 3.44 15.36 8.00
N ASP A 152 2.66 14.54 7.32
CA ASP A 152 1.21 14.65 7.34
C ASP A 152 0.63 14.46 8.76
N CYS A 153 1.16 13.50 9.52
CA CYS A 153 0.76 13.30 10.91
C CYS A 153 1.08 14.52 11.78
N VAL A 154 2.26 15.12 11.60
CA VAL A 154 2.62 16.38 12.31
C VAL A 154 1.66 17.50 11.92
N ALA A 155 1.40 17.69 10.63
CA ALA A 155 0.45 18.70 10.14
C ALA A 155 -0.98 18.44 10.64
N ALA A 156 -1.32 17.19 10.94
CA ALA A 156 -2.59 16.81 11.54
C ALA A 156 -2.68 17.04 13.06
N GLY A 157 -1.58 17.47 13.71
CA GLY A 157 -1.52 17.80 15.14
C GLY A 157 -0.96 16.68 16.02
N ILE A 158 -0.42 15.60 15.47
CA ILE A 158 0.23 14.56 16.27
C ILE A 158 1.64 15.04 16.66
N ALA A 159 1.95 15.02 17.96
CA ALA A 159 3.25 15.44 18.47
C ALA A 159 4.38 14.55 17.93
N ARG A 160 5.50 15.14 17.49
CA ARG A 160 6.66 14.38 16.96
C ARG A 160 7.20 13.34 17.93
N SER A 161 7.12 13.57 19.25
CA SER A 161 7.52 12.62 20.28
C SER A 161 6.73 11.30 20.23
N ARG A 162 5.50 11.33 19.72
CA ARG A 162 4.62 10.15 19.57
C ARG A 162 4.75 9.47 18.20
N LEU A 163 5.58 9.96 17.29
CA LEU A 163 5.71 9.45 15.92
C LEU A 163 6.94 8.56 15.78
N ARG A 164 6.79 7.43 15.10
CA ARG A 164 7.90 6.55 14.72
C ARG A 164 7.82 6.20 13.25
N HIS A 165 8.95 6.35 12.55
CA HIS A 165 9.08 5.90 11.16
C HIS A 165 9.31 4.39 11.13
N VAL A 166 8.36 3.65 10.63
CA VAL A 166 8.42 2.19 10.48
C VAL A 166 8.16 1.83 9.03
N PRO A 167 9.18 1.90 8.16
CA PRO A 167 9.03 1.57 6.75
C PRO A 167 8.58 0.13 6.57
N TRP A 168 7.74 -0.11 5.59
CA TRP A 168 7.36 -1.47 5.23
C TRP A 168 8.47 -2.15 4.47
N GLY A 169 8.60 -3.46 4.69
CA GLY A 169 9.52 -4.29 3.94
C GLY A 169 9.11 -4.43 2.48
N MET A 170 10.08 -4.71 1.65
CA MET A 170 9.88 -5.11 0.27
C MET A 170 10.07 -6.63 0.16
N THR A 171 9.27 -7.27 -0.69
CA THR A 171 9.38 -8.71 -0.93
C THR A 171 10.14 -8.93 -2.23
N MET A 172 11.25 -9.67 -2.16
CA MET A 172 11.94 -10.12 -3.35
C MET A 172 11.10 -11.20 -4.04
N VAL A 173 10.92 -11.07 -5.34
CA VAL A 173 10.17 -12.03 -6.16
C VAL A 173 11.12 -12.66 -7.16
N GLU A 174 11.20 -13.98 -7.15
CA GLU A 174 11.87 -14.74 -8.22
C GLU A 174 10.95 -14.76 -9.43
N VAL A 175 11.44 -14.22 -10.53
CA VAL A 175 10.73 -14.16 -11.79
C VAL A 175 11.43 -15.05 -12.79
N THR A 176 10.71 -16.04 -13.32
CA THR A 176 11.20 -16.91 -14.39
C THR A 176 10.60 -16.54 -15.73
N ASP A 177 11.36 -16.73 -16.82
CA ASP A 177 10.88 -16.44 -18.17
C ASP A 177 9.59 -17.18 -18.51
N GLY A 178 9.48 -18.45 -18.07
CA GLY A 178 8.28 -19.24 -18.26
C GLY A 178 7.04 -18.66 -17.57
N ALA A 179 7.19 -18.09 -16.37
CA ALA A 179 6.10 -17.43 -15.64
C ALA A 179 5.71 -16.11 -16.33
N VAL A 180 6.68 -15.34 -16.82
CA VAL A 180 6.44 -14.10 -17.61
C VAL A 180 5.67 -14.45 -18.87
N GLU A 181 6.11 -15.44 -19.65
CA GLU A 181 5.40 -15.87 -20.86
C GLU A 181 3.99 -16.38 -20.59
N ALA A 182 3.76 -17.07 -19.48
CA ALA A 182 2.44 -17.54 -19.09
C ALA A 182 1.46 -16.39 -18.82
N VAL A 183 1.88 -15.37 -18.06
CA VAL A 183 1.03 -14.20 -17.79
C VAL A 183 0.83 -13.33 -19.04
N ARG A 184 1.86 -13.17 -19.89
CA ARG A 184 1.74 -12.46 -21.16
C ARG A 184 0.68 -13.10 -22.07
N ARG A 185 0.73 -14.43 -22.25
CA ARG A 185 -0.28 -15.16 -23.01
C ARG A 185 -1.67 -15.01 -22.42
N ARG A 186 -1.78 -15.17 -21.10
CA ARG A 186 -3.08 -15.07 -20.39
C ARG A 186 -3.76 -13.73 -20.62
N PHE A 187 -2.99 -12.64 -20.58
CA PHE A 187 -3.54 -11.28 -20.68
C PHE A 187 -3.42 -10.67 -22.09
N GLY A 188 -2.97 -11.44 -23.07
CA GLY A 188 -2.83 -10.97 -24.46
C GLY A 188 -1.80 -9.85 -24.61
N ILE A 189 -0.70 -9.90 -23.85
CA ILE A 189 0.38 -8.92 -23.88
C ILE A 189 1.38 -9.35 -24.98
N THR A 190 1.50 -8.54 -26.01
CA THR A 190 2.42 -8.77 -27.12
C THR A 190 3.51 -7.68 -27.11
N GLY A 191 4.76 -8.08 -27.27
CA GLY A 191 5.89 -7.13 -27.28
C GLY A 191 6.21 -6.51 -25.93
N ARG A 192 6.85 -5.35 -25.94
CA ARG A 192 7.21 -4.57 -24.75
C ARG A 192 5.97 -3.97 -24.09
N TYR A 193 6.01 -3.71 -22.78
CA TYR A 193 4.89 -3.05 -22.12
C TYR A 193 5.29 -2.17 -20.93
N VAL A 194 4.54 -1.09 -20.77
CA VAL A 194 4.45 -0.27 -19.57
C VAL A 194 3.39 -0.88 -18.67
N LEU A 195 3.68 -1.07 -17.39
CA LEU A 195 2.74 -1.63 -16.43
C LEU A 195 2.31 -0.57 -15.41
N ALA A 196 1.02 -0.46 -15.14
CA ALA A 196 0.47 0.28 -14.01
C ALA A 196 -0.40 -0.64 -13.14
N VAL A 197 -0.26 -0.57 -11.82
CA VAL A 197 -0.99 -1.43 -10.88
C VAL A 197 -1.68 -0.58 -9.82
N GLY A 198 -2.98 -0.77 -9.65
CA GLY A 198 -3.79 -0.10 -8.62
C GLY A 198 -5.26 -0.04 -8.98
N THR A 199 -6.11 0.17 -7.99
CA THR A 199 -7.55 0.42 -8.21
C THR A 199 -7.74 1.64 -9.10
N LEU A 200 -8.71 1.60 -10.02
CA LEU A 200 -9.03 2.73 -10.91
C LEU A 200 -9.74 3.83 -10.10
N GLU A 201 -8.96 4.59 -9.36
CA GLU A 201 -9.41 5.74 -8.55
C GLU A 201 -8.64 7.02 -8.95
N PRO A 202 -9.22 8.23 -8.74
CA PRO A 202 -8.61 9.49 -9.18
C PRO A 202 -7.17 9.67 -8.68
N ARG A 203 -6.87 9.23 -7.47
CA ARG A 203 -5.56 9.32 -6.83
C ARG A 203 -4.46 8.57 -7.59
N LYS A 204 -4.80 7.48 -8.30
CA LYS A 204 -3.82 6.69 -9.09
C LYS A 204 -3.45 7.34 -10.41
N ASN A 205 -4.16 8.40 -10.81
CA ASN A 205 -3.79 9.26 -11.93
C ASN A 205 -3.68 8.53 -13.29
N ILE A 206 -4.44 7.46 -13.45
CA ILE A 206 -4.45 6.66 -14.69
C ILE A 206 -4.80 7.49 -15.94
N PRO A 207 -5.72 8.48 -15.90
CA PRO A 207 -5.98 9.32 -17.06
C PRO A 207 -4.73 10.04 -17.59
N ARG A 208 -3.91 10.67 -16.72
CA ARG A 208 -2.66 11.31 -17.16
C ARG A 208 -1.63 10.32 -17.66
N LEU A 209 -1.53 9.12 -17.07
CA LEU A 209 -0.67 8.07 -17.59
C LEU A 209 -1.09 7.65 -19.00
N VAL A 210 -2.38 7.46 -19.26
CA VAL A 210 -2.89 7.10 -20.59
C VAL A 210 -2.59 8.21 -21.60
N GLU A 211 -2.75 9.48 -21.21
CA GLU A 211 -2.40 10.64 -22.04
C GLU A 211 -0.88 10.68 -22.32
N ALA A 212 -0.03 10.53 -21.32
CA ALA A 212 1.42 10.48 -21.45
C ALA A 212 1.85 9.33 -22.39
N PHE A 213 1.29 8.15 -22.19
CA PHE A 213 1.56 6.99 -23.04
C PHE A 213 1.11 7.21 -24.49
N ALA A 214 0.00 7.92 -24.73
CA ALA A 214 -0.48 8.24 -26.07
C ALA A 214 0.48 9.17 -26.84
N ARG A 215 1.33 9.95 -26.14
CA ARG A 215 2.36 10.83 -26.73
C ARG A 215 3.63 10.07 -27.15
N LEU A 216 3.84 8.84 -26.64
CA LEU A 216 5.02 8.04 -26.98
C LEU A 216 5.04 7.62 -28.47
N PRO A 217 6.20 7.69 -29.13
CA PRO A 217 6.35 7.25 -30.52
C PRO A 217 6.35 5.72 -30.67
N HIS A 218 6.53 4.98 -29.58
CA HIS A 218 6.72 3.53 -29.49
C HIS A 218 5.43 2.77 -29.84
N ARG A 219 5.26 2.36 -31.09
CA ARG A 219 4.06 1.66 -31.57
C ARG A 219 4.02 0.18 -31.21
N ASP A 220 5.17 -0.40 -30.88
CA ASP A 220 5.38 -1.78 -30.42
C ASP A 220 5.16 -1.99 -28.92
N VAL A 221 4.95 -0.91 -28.16
CA VAL A 221 4.77 -0.94 -26.71
C VAL A 221 3.29 -0.89 -26.36
N MET A 222 2.87 -1.70 -25.38
CA MET A 222 1.52 -1.70 -24.80
C MET A 222 1.51 -0.98 -23.44
N LEU A 223 0.38 -0.41 -23.06
CA LEU A 223 0.09 0.00 -21.70
C LEU A 223 -0.85 -1.03 -21.06
N VAL A 224 -0.40 -1.68 -20.00
CA VAL A 224 -1.16 -2.67 -19.23
C VAL A 224 -1.52 -2.07 -17.89
N VAL A 225 -2.83 -1.98 -17.61
CA VAL A 225 -3.36 -1.42 -16.36
C VAL A 225 -4.04 -2.53 -15.58
N VAL A 226 -3.52 -2.83 -14.41
CA VAL A 226 -3.97 -3.89 -13.51
C VAL A 226 -4.67 -3.30 -12.30
N GLY A 227 -5.87 -3.75 -12.01
CA GLY A 227 -6.59 -3.39 -10.80
C GLY A 227 -8.11 -3.42 -11.01
N PRO A 228 -8.87 -3.53 -9.92
CA PRO A 228 -10.33 -3.51 -10.00
C PRO A 228 -10.83 -2.13 -10.41
N GLU A 229 -12.03 -2.11 -10.98
CA GLU A 229 -12.77 -0.88 -11.20
C GLU A 229 -12.98 -0.14 -9.88
N GLY A 230 -12.75 1.17 -9.90
CA GLY A 230 -12.95 2.08 -8.79
C GLY A 230 -14.06 3.10 -9.09
N TRP A 231 -13.83 4.36 -8.73
CA TRP A 231 -14.79 5.47 -8.90
C TRP A 231 -14.23 6.64 -9.72
N GLY A 232 -13.17 6.43 -10.49
CA GLY A 232 -12.56 7.45 -11.35
C GLY A 232 -13.18 7.49 -12.74
N ASP A 233 -13.01 8.63 -13.43
CA ASP A 233 -13.37 8.75 -14.83
C ASP A 233 -12.43 7.95 -15.71
N SER A 234 -12.96 7.20 -16.67
CA SER A 234 -12.17 6.56 -17.71
C SER A 234 -11.83 7.58 -18.80
N PRO A 235 -10.56 7.67 -19.23
CA PRO A 235 -10.15 8.55 -20.33
C PRO A 235 -10.71 8.03 -21.65
N SER A 236 -11.90 8.48 -22.05
CA SER A 236 -12.66 7.89 -23.17
C SER A 236 -12.02 8.11 -24.53
N THR A 237 -11.44 9.29 -24.81
CA THR A 237 -10.88 9.65 -26.11
C THR A 237 -9.55 8.96 -26.38
N GLU A 238 -8.61 9.01 -25.42
CA GLU A 238 -7.29 8.38 -25.53
C GLU A 238 -7.39 6.86 -25.53
N VAL A 239 -8.33 6.29 -24.75
CA VAL A 239 -8.64 4.85 -24.77
C VAL A 239 -9.01 4.38 -26.17
N THR A 240 -9.91 5.11 -26.85
CA THR A 240 -10.30 4.80 -28.24
C THR A 240 -9.11 4.92 -29.19
N ARG A 241 -8.27 5.95 -29.05
CA ARG A 241 -7.09 6.20 -29.88
C ARG A 241 -6.01 5.11 -29.73
N LEU A 242 -5.80 4.60 -28.54
CA LEU A 242 -4.79 3.57 -28.24
C LEU A 242 -5.23 2.18 -28.71
N GLY A 243 -6.52 1.90 -28.73
CA GLY A 243 -7.08 0.63 -29.21
C GLY A 243 -6.43 -0.59 -28.53
N THR A 244 -5.84 -1.49 -29.31
CA THR A 244 -5.22 -2.73 -28.81
C THR A 244 -3.94 -2.51 -28.01
N ARG A 245 -3.35 -1.31 -28.06
CA ARG A 245 -2.17 -0.95 -27.26
C ARG A 245 -2.47 -0.65 -25.80
N LEU A 246 -3.73 -0.52 -25.40
CA LEU A 246 -4.16 -0.34 -24.03
C LEU A 246 -4.95 -1.57 -23.58
N ARG A 247 -4.52 -2.16 -22.45
CA ARG A 247 -5.16 -3.33 -21.85
C ARG A 247 -5.49 -3.08 -20.38
N PHE A 248 -6.78 -3.11 -20.05
CA PHE A 248 -7.25 -3.21 -18.67
C PHE A 248 -7.48 -4.69 -18.35
N THR A 249 -6.84 -5.20 -17.31
CA THR A 249 -6.91 -6.63 -16.96
C THR A 249 -7.94 -6.93 -15.87
N GLY A 250 -8.39 -5.88 -15.14
CA GLY A 250 -9.10 -6.08 -13.89
C GLY A 250 -8.17 -6.56 -12.77
N PHE A 251 -8.76 -7.15 -11.72
CA PHE A 251 -8.01 -7.73 -10.61
C PHE A 251 -7.19 -8.95 -11.06
N ILE A 252 -5.94 -9.00 -10.65
CA ILE A 252 -5.02 -10.12 -10.88
C ILE A 252 -4.59 -10.69 -9.52
N PRO A 253 -4.59 -12.02 -9.32
CA PRO A 253 -4.04 -12.65 -8.12
C PRO A 253 -2.55 -12.36 -7.92
N ASN A 254 -2.11 -12.31 -6.65
CA ASN A 254 -0.75 -11.90 -6.30
C ASN A 254 0.35 -12.80 -6.89
N ASP A 255 0.09 -14.09 -7.06
CA ASP A 255 1.01 -15.05 -7.69
C ASP A 255 1.32 -14.73 -9.15
N GLN A 256 0.46 -13.96 -9.82
CA GLN A 256 0.63 -13.52 -11.22
C GLN A 256 1.17 -12.09 -11.34
N LEU A 257 1.10 -11.29 -10.27
CA LEU A 257 1.62 -9.92 -10.28
C LEU A 257 3.15 -9.90 -10.38
N GLY A 258 3.86 -10.76 -9.65
CA GLY A 258 5.31 -10.83 -9.69
C GLY A 258 5.87 -11.00 -11.11
N PRO A 259 5.43 -12.01 -11.88
CA PRO A 259 5.82 -12.17 -13.28
C PRO A 259 5.42 -10.98 -14.18
N LEU A 260 4.28 -10.33 -13.92
CA LEU A 260 3.89 -9.13 -14.67
C LEU A 260 4.82 -7.95 -14.37
N TYR A 261 5.21 -7.74 -13.12
CA TYR A 261 6.21 -6.72 -12.79
C TYR A 261 7.55 -7.02 -13.45
N GLY A 262 8.08 -8.25 -13.27
CA GLY A 262 9.42 -8.60 -13.75
C GLY A 262 9.56 -8.62 -15.26
N GLY A 263 8.47 -8.89 -16.01
CA GLY A 263 8.44 -8.84 -17.46
C GLY A 263 8.15 -7.45 -18.04
N ALA A 264 7.87 -6.42 -17.20
CA ALA A 264 7.60 -5.08 -17.67
C ALA A 264 8.87 -4.36 -18.14
N SER A 265 8.78 -3.62 -19.26
CA SER A 265 9.86 -2.73 -19.68
C SER A 265 10.03 -1.57 -18.70
N VAL A 266 8.92 -1.07 -18.17
CA VAL A 266 8.88 -0.07 -17.10
C VAL A 266 7.56 -0.16 -16.36
N VAL A 267 7.60 0.00 -15.03
CA VAL A 267 6.42 0.19 -14.19
C VAL A 267 6.22 1.68 -13.96
N CYS A 268 5.05 2.19 -14.30
CA CYS A 268 4.71 3.59 -14.09
C CYS A 268 3.63 3.72 -13.00
N TYR A 269 3.96 4.47 -11.96
CA TYR A 269 3.06 4.67 -10.81
C TYR A 269 2.94 6.16 -10.46
N PRO A 270 2.26 6.97 -11.32
CA PRO A 270 2.21 8.42 -11.21
C PRO A 270 1.12 8.89 -10.26
N SER A 271 0.94 8.20 -9.12
CA SER A 271 -0.08 8.53 -8.12
C SER A 271 0.07 9.95 -7.59
N LEU A 272 -1.04 10.66 -7.44
CA LEU A 272 -1.05 12.03 -6.91
C LEU A 272 -0.64 12.10 -5.44
N TRP A 273 -0.91 11.04 -4.69
CA TRP A 273 -0.49 10.88 -3.30
C TRP A 273 -0.43 9.40 -2.89
N GLU A 274 0.57 9.05 -2.10
CA GLU A 274 0.75 7.74 -1.48
C GLU A 274 1.32 7.86 -0.07
N GLY A 275 0.93 6.93 0.80
CA GLY A 275 1.53 6.80 2.12
C GLY A 275 2.80 5.94 2.15
N TYR A 276 2.96 5.05 1.14
CA TYR A 276 4.17 4.25 0.95
C TYR A 276 4.41 3.92 -0.53
N GLY A 277 3.49 3.20 -1.17
CA GLY A 277 3.63 2.79 -2.56
C GLY A 277 4.03 1.31 -2.71
N LEU A 278 3.24 0.39 -2.15
CA LEU A 278 3.49 -1.05 -2.30
C LEU A 278 3.73 -1.50 -3.74
N PRO A 279 2.97 -1.02 -4.76
CA PRO A 279 3.25 -1.40 -6.15
C PRO A 279 4.64 -1.00 -6.65
N VAL A 280 5.20 0.12 -6.16
CA VAL A 280 6.59 0.51 -6.45
C VAL A 280 7.57 -0.46 -5.78
N ALA A 281 7.34 -0.78 -4.50
CA ALA A 281 8.17 -1.73 -3.75
C ALA A 281 8.13 -3.13 -4.38
N GLU A 282 6.96 -3.59 -4.80
CA GLU A 282 6.75 -4.87 -5.49
C GLU A 282 7.45 -4.91 -6.85
N ALA A 283 7.36 -3.84 -7.64
CA ALA A 283 8.05 -3.70 -8.91
C ALA A 283 9.58 -3.78 -8.74
N MET A 284 10.12 -3.06 -7.76
CA MET A 284 11.56 -3.09 -7.43
C MET A 284 11.99 -4.50 -6.99
N GLY A 285 11.19 -5.16 -6.14
CA GLY A 285 11.43 -6.54 -5.69
C GLY A 285 11.42 -7.56 -6.82
N ALA A 286 10.58 -7.37 -7.83
CA ALA A 286 10.53 -8.17 -9.05
C ALA A 286 11.61 -7.78 -10.08
N GLY A 287 12.31 -6.65 -9.89
CA GLY A 287 13.37 -6.16 -10.76
C GLY A 287 12.88 -5.43 -11.99
N ALA A 288 11.76 -4.74 -11.91
CA ALA A 288 11.31 -3.83 -12.95
C ALA A 288 11.91 -2.42 -12.76
N PRO A 289 12.24 -1.70 -13.85
CA PRO A 289 12.49 -0.26 -13.77
C PRO A 289 11.22 0.47 -13.35
N VAL A 290 11.36 1.52 -12.55
CA VAL A 290 10.20 2.26 -12.00
C VAL A 290 10.27 3.73 -12.38
N VAL A 291 9.14 4.27 -12.84
CA VAL A 291 8.82 5.70 -12.92
C VAL A 291 7.68 5.98 -11.95
N THR A 292 7.85 6.92 -11.04
CA THR A 292 6.86 7.24 -10.01
C THR A 292 6.75 8.74 -9.76
N SER A 293 5.94 9.15 -8.80
CA SER A 293 5.68 10.57 -8.51
C SER A 293 6.70 11.17 -7.56
N ALA A 294 7.22 12.33 -7.92
CA ALA A 294 7.93 13.22 -7.02
C ALA A 294 6.96 13.83 -5.96
N GLY A 295 7.48 14.27 -4.83
CA GLY A 295 6.73 14.90 -3.75
C GLY A 295 5.82 13.97 -2.95
N THR A 296 5.93 12.65 -3.14
CA THR A 296 5.14 11.63 -2.43
C THR A 296 6.05 10.60 -1.76
N ALA A 297 5.47 9.72 -0.94
CA ALA A 297 6.22 8.62 -0.32
C ALA A 297 6.93 7.69 -1.34
N THR A 298 6.45 7.61 -2.56
CA THR A 298 7.07 6.77 -3.59
C THR A 298 8.41 7.30 -4.08
N GLU A 299 8.65 8.62 -3.98
CA GLU A 299 9.98 9.20 -4.24
C GLU A 299 11.03 8.68 -3.25
N GLU A 300 10.64 8.51 -1.98
CA GLU A 300 11.53 7.94 -0.96
C GLU A 300 12.01 6.53 -1.33
N LEU A 301 11.15 5.73 -1.96
CA LEU A 301 11.48 4.37 -2.40
C LEU A 301 12.51 4.36 -3.52
N VAL A 302 12.39 5.27 -4.48
CA VAL A 302 13.26 5.33 -5.66
C VAL A 302 14.48 6.25 -5.48
N ALA A 303 14.65 6.84 -4.31
CA ALA A 303 15.79 7.71 -4.01
C ALA A 303 17.14 6.99 -4.22
N GLY A 304 18.17 7.74 -4.61
CA GLY A 304 19.50 7.19 -4.88
C GLY A 304 19.62 6.45 -6.22
N GLY A 305 18.73 6.76 -7.18
CA GLY A 305 18.80 6.18 -8.53
C GLY A 305 18.11 4.83 -8.68
N ALA A 306 17.26 4.43 -7.72
CA ALA A 306 16.52 3.17 -7.77
C ALA A 306 15.26 3.25 -8.66
N GLY A 307 14.96 4.41 -9.22
CA GLY A 307 13.89 4.70 -10.16
C GLY A 307 13.89 6.17 -10.53
N LEU A 308 12.95 6.59 -11.38
CA LEU A 308 12.74 7.98 -11.77
C LEU A 308 11.52 8.55 -11.07
N ALA A 309 11.66 9.73 -10.47
CA ALA A 309 10.56 10.49 -9.88
C ALA A 309 10.23 11.70 -10.75
N VAL A 310 8.95 11.88 -11.11
CA VAL A 310 8.45 12.96 -11.98
C VAL A 310 7.27 13.68 -11.34
N ASP A 311 7.02 14.91 -11.76
CA ASP A 311 5.78 15.62 -11.37
C ASP A 311 4.56 14.85 -11.92
N PRO A 312 3.67 14.32 -11.05
CA PRO A 312 2.51 13.56 -11.49
C PRO A 312 1.44 14.40 -12.21
N TYR A 313 1.54 15.71 -12.14
CA TYR A 313 0.64 16.63 -12.85
C TYR A 313 1.14 17.00 -14.25
N ASP A 314 2.42 16.74 -14.56
CA ASP A 314 3.06 17.02 -15.84
C ASP A 314 3.06 15.78 -16.75
N VAL A 315 2.18 15.79 -17.74
CA VAL A 315 2.03 14.69 -18.71
C VAL A 315 3.29 14.52 -19.56
N ASP A 316 4.00 15.61 -19.90
CA ASP A 316 5.21 15.56 -20.72
C ASP A 316 6.40 15.03 -19.91
N ALA A 317 6.48 15.35 -18.62
CA ALA A 317 7.47 14.76 -17.72
C ALA A 317 7.27 13.24 -17.54
N ILE A 318 6.02 12.78 -17.40
CA ILE A 318 5.70 11.34 -17.36
C ILE A 318 6.09 10.67 -18.69
N ALA A 319 5.71 11.26 -19.83
CA ALA A 319 6.02 10.72 -21.15
C ALA A 319 7.54 10.66 -21.40
N GLY A 320 8.27 11.73 -21.07
CA GLY A 320 9.72 11.81 -21.20
C GLY A 320 10.46 10.76 -20.37
N ALA A 321 10.04 10.55 -19.11
CA ALA A 321 10.62 9.52 -18.25
C ALA A 321 10.34 8.10 -18.78
N LEU A 322 9.13 7.84 -19.28
CA LEU A 322 8.82 6.57 -19.92
C LEU A 322 9.67 6.35 -21.18
N ALA A 323 9.80 7.36 -22.03
CA ALA A 323 10.61 7.29 -23.24
C ALA A 323 12.08 7.01 -22.90
N SER A 324 12.66 7.72 -21.93
CA SER A 324 14.07 7.53 -21.54
C SER A 324 14.38 6.10 -21.10
N VAL A 325 13.46 5.46 -20.36
CA VAL A 325 13.63 4.05 -19.93
C VAL A 325 13.40 3.08 -21.10
N LEU A 326 12.50 3.40 -22.04
CA LEU A 326 12.21 2.55 -23.20
C LEU A 326 13.29 2.64 -24.30
N ASP A 327 14.04 3.74 -24.38
CA ASP A 327 15.05 4.01 -25.42
C ASP A 327 16.49 3.73 -24.96
N ASP A 328 16.74 3.62 -23.65
CA ASP A 328 18.07 3.42 -23.05
C ASP A 328 18.08 2.15 -22.18
N ASP A 329 18.55 1.04 -22.78
CA ASP A 329 18.66 -0.26 -22.08
C ASP A 329 19.66 -0.18 -20.92
N ASP A 330 20.74 0.60 -21.02
CA ASP A 330 21.70 0.80 -19.93
C ASP A 330 21.06 1.52 -18.75
N LEU A 331 20.22 2.53 -19.00
CA LEU A 331 19.43 3.17 -17.96
C LEU A 331 18.46 2.18 -17.31
N ALA A 332 17.72 1.44 -18.11
CA ALA A 332 16.78 0.43 -17.60
C ALA A 332 17.48 -0.60 -16.71
N ASP A 333 18.66 -1.08 -17.11
CA ASP A 333 19.45 -2.05 -16.33
C ASP A 333 20.02 -1.46 -15.04
N ARG A 334 20.50 -0.21 -15.07
CA ARG A 334 20.88 0.51 -13.84
C ARG A 334 19.73 0.64 -12.86
N LEU A 335 18.53 1.02 -13.34
CA LEU A 335 17.35 1.15 -12.49
C LEU A 335 16.91 -0.20 -11.91
N ARG A 336 16.95 -1.29 -12.69
CA ARG A 336 16.68 -2.66 -12.22
C ARG A 336 17.63 -3.07 -11.11
N ALA A 337 18.93 -2.86 -11.32
CA ALA A 337 19.96 -3.24 -10.35
C ALA A 337 19.80 -2.48 -9.03
N ALA A 338 19.69 -1.15 -9.11
CA ALA A 338 19.52 -0.29 -7.93
C ALA A 338 18.19 -0.55 -7.20
N GLY A 339 17.10 -0.78 -7.95
CA GLY A 339 15.81 -1.16 -7.38
C GLY A 339 15.88 -2.47 -6.59
N ARG A 340 16.50 -3.50 -7.13
CA ARG A 340 16.70 -4.78 -6.44
C ARG A 340 17.60 -4.65 -5.22
N GLU A 341 18.64 -3.84 -5.28
CA GLU A 341 19.50 -3.58 -4.12
C GLU A 341 18.71 -2.91 -2.99
N ARG A 342 17.94 -1.88 -3.32
CA ARG A 342 17.05 -1.21 -2.37
C ARG A 342 16.04 -2.18 -1.75
N ALA A 343 15.43 -3.05 -2.57
CA ALA A 343 14.47 -4.05 -2.08
C ALA A 343 15.12 -5.06 -1.10
N ARG A 344 16.36 -5.51 -1.37
CA ARG A 344 17.10 -6.37 -0.45
C ARG A 344 17.44 -5.68 0.87
N ALA A 345 17.73 -4.38 0.84
CA ALA A 345 18.06 -3.60 2.04
C ALA A 345 16.82 -3.25 2.90
N THR A 346 15.62 -3.27 2.31
CA THR A 346 14.37 -2.87 2.97
C THR A 346 13.53 -4.11 3.28
N THR A 347 13.74 -4.72 4.45
CA THR A 347 13.18 -6.03 4.76
C THR A 347 11.98 -5.96 5.73
N TRP A 348 11.07 -6.92 5.64
CA TRP A 348 10.00 -7.11 6.62
C TRP A 348 10.53 -7.46 8.02
N ALA A 349 11.72 -8.05 8.13
CA ALA A 349 12.38 -8.27 9.41
C ALA A 349 12.74 -6.95 10.11
N ALA A 350 13.20 -5.94 9.34
CA ALA A 350 13.45 -4.60 9.89
C ALA A 350 12.15 -3.92 10.31
N THR A 351 11.07 -4.05 9.53
CA THR A 351 9.73 -3.57 9.91
C THR A 351 9.27 -4.22 11.22
N ALA A 352 9.44 -5.54 11.37
CA ALA A 352 9.08 -6.26 12.58
C ALA A 352 9.88 -5.78 13.79
N ALA A 353 11.20 -5.62 13.64
CA ALA A 353 12.06 -5.13 14.72
C ALA A 353 11.65 -3.73 15.19
N ALA A 354 11.38 -2.80 14.24
CA ALA A 354 10.91 -1.46 14.57
C ALA A 354 9.52 -1.45 15.22
N THR A 355 8.63 -2.34 14.79
CA THR A 355 7.29 -2.51 15.40
C THR A 355 7.41 -3.02 16.84
N ILE A 356 8.26 -4.02 17.09
CA ILE A 356 8.49 -4.57 18.43
C ILE A 356 9.12 -3.51 19.34
N ALA A 357 10.10 -2.75 18.84
CA ALA A 357 10.70 -1.65 19.59
C ALA A 357 9.67 -0.60 20.02
N ALA A 358 8.68 -0.30 19.15
CA ALA A 358 7.58 0.59 19.50
C ALA A 358 6.67 0.00 20.59
N TYR A 359 6.45 -1.33 20.58
CA TYR A 359 5.70 -1.99 21.68
C TYR A 359 6.47 -1.94 23.01
N GLU A 360 7.78 -2.23 22.97
CA GLU A 360 8.65 -2.16 24.16
C GLU A 360 8.69 -0.73 24.72
N GLU A 361 8.77 0.26 23.85
CA GLU A 361 8.78 1.67 24.26
C GLU A 361 7.52 2.06 25.04
N VAL A 362 6.31 1.67 24.58
CA VAL A 362 5.07 2.02 25.29
C VAL A 362 4.88 1.22 26.56
N LEU A 363 5.60 0.10 26.72
CA LEU A 363 5.61 -0.72 27.94
C LEU A 363 6.69 -0.28 28.95
N GLY A 364 7.63 0.58 28.54
CA GLY A 364 8.75 1.02 29.37
C GLY A 364 9.82 -0.07 29.59
N THR A 365 9.96 -0.99 28.65
CA THR A 365 10.84 -2.16 28.73
C THR A 365 11.95 -2.15 27.68
#